data_b434c7f67cd2a46402b2c97d3eb05568
#
_entry.id   b434c7f67cd2a46402b2c97d3eb05568
#
_cell.length_a   1.000
_cell.length_b   1.000
_cell.length_c   1.000
_cell.angle_alpha   90.00
_cell.angle_beta   90.00
_cell.angle_gamma   90.00
#
_symmetry.space_group_name_H-M   'P 1'
#
loop_
_entity.id
_entity.type
_entity.pdbx_description
1 polymer ?
#
loop_
_entity_poly.entity_id
_entity_poly.type
_entity_poly.pdbx_seq_one_letter_code
_entity_poly.pdbx_strand_id
1 'polypeptide(L)'
;VYKGEKTHFYGKGKADPLRKDKTLNNLLAKSARLEAIAFLNKCKILNLSNISESKLTFPKVNVNDLDNEFKIHPNKFKEEKINLALQKEKKTGYFIPDGKYWKQMDKFDQKEIKVIDELWLSSIQKEI
;
A
#
# COMPACT_ATOMS: atom_id res chain seq x y z
N VAL A 1 -10.26 5.31 5.11
CA VAL A 1 -11.73 5.34 4.99
C VAL A 1 -12.31 6.17 6.12
N TYR A 2 -12.97 7.26 5.76
CA TYR A 2 -13.60 8.13 6.74
C TYR A 2 -15.03 7.67 6.99
N LYS A 3 -15.36 7.41 8.25
CA LYS A 3 -16.71 7.06 8.66
C LYS A 3 -17.18 7.98 9.78
N GLY A 4 -18.49 8.29 9.79
CA GLY A 4 -19.10 9.17 10.78
C GLY A 4 -19.06 10.62 10.35
N GLU A 5 -19.52 11.48 11.24
CA GLU A 5 -19.65 12.91 10.96
C GLU A 5 -18.34 13.70 11.15
N LYS A 6 -17.47 13.23 12.04
CA LYS A 6 -16.19 13.88 12.32
C LYS A 6 -15.09 13.17 11.57
N THR A 7 -14.72 13.71 10.42
CA THR A 7 -13.66 13.15 9.56
C THR A 7 -12.32 13.87 9.73
N HIS A 8 -12.27 14.96 10.50
CA HIS A 8 -11.08 15.74 10.73
C HIS A 8 -10.86 15.96 12.24
N PHE A 9 -9.63 16.22 12.61
CA PHE A 9 -9.25 16.50 13.98
C PHE A 9 -10.05 17.64 14.59
N TYR A 10 -10.36 18.67 13.82
CA TYR A 10 -11.09 19.88 14.25
C TYR A 10 -12.60 19.80 14.04
N GLY A 11 -13.14 18.62 13.71
CA GLY A 11 -14.57 18.40 13.59
C GLY A 11 -15.03 17.87 12.25
N LYS A 12 -16.23 18.28 11.81
CA LYS A 12 -16.84 17.86 10.55
C LYS A 12 -16.16 18.53 9.37
N GLY A 13 -15.98 17.79 8.27
CA GLY A 13 -15.44 18.34 7.05
C GLY A 13 -15.40 17.31 5.93
N LYS A 14 -15.16 17.78 4.73
CA LYS A 14 -14.94 16.90 3.58
C LYS A 14 -13.49 16.43 3.59
N ALA A 15 -13.21 15.27 2.96
CA ALA A 15 -11.85 14.83 2.74
C ALA A 15 -11.07 15.91 1.99
N ASP A 16 -9.82 16.11 2.39
CA ASP A 16 -8.97 17.16 1.84
C ASP A 16 -8.79 16.94 0.32
N PRO A 17 -9.21 17.90 -0.53
CA PRO A 17 -9.04 17.79 -1.97
C PRO A 17 -7.57 17.78 -2.42
N LEU A 18 -6.66 18.29 -1.61
CA LEU A 18 -5.23 18.24 -1.89
C LEU A 18 -4.66 16.82 -1.84
N ARG A 19 -5.41 15.87 -1.30
CA ARG A 19 -5.02 14.46 -1.31
C ARG A 19 -5.22 13.78 -2.66
N LYS A 20 -5.71 14.47 -3.66
CA LYS A 20 -5.72 13.98 -5.05
C LYS A 20 -4.31 14.06 -5.63
N ASP A 21 -3.37 13.48 -4.95
CA ASP A 21 -2.01 13.32 -5.43
C ASP A 21 -1.98 12.16 -6.41
N LYS A 22 -1.38 12.39 -7.56
CA LYS A 22 -1.23 11.37 -8.61
C LYS A 22 -0.47 10.14 -8.12
N THR A 23 0.44 10.33 -7.18
CA THR A 23 1.24 9.24 -6.60
C THR A 23 0.45 8.40 -5.60
N LEU A 24 -0.70 8.89 -5.13
CA LEU A 24 -1.54 8.22 -4.14
C LEU A 24 -2.85 7.66 -4.72
N ASN A 25 -2.98 7.64 -6.05
CA ASN A 25 -4.21 7.19 -6.71
C ASN A 25 -4.57 5.74 -6.42
N ASN A 26 -3.61 4.91 -6.06
CA ASN A 26 -3.86 3.50 -5.76
C ASN A 26 -3.26 3.12 -4.42
N LEU A 27 -4.03 3.36 -3.36
CA LEU A 27 -3.61 3.02 -2.01
C LEU A 27 -3.37 1.51 -1.84
N LEU A 28 -4.18 0.69 -2.54
CA LEU A 28 -4.03 -0.76 -2.49
C LEU A 28 -2.65 -1.19 -3.02
N ALA A 29 -2.22 -0.63 -4.15
CA ALA A 29 -0.91 -0.93 -4.71
C ALA A 29 0.23 -0.41 -3.81
N LYS A 30 0.06 0.74 -3.19
CA LYS A 30 1.06 1.28 -2.26
C LYS A 30 1.21 0.41 -1.02
N SER A 31 0.09 -0.10 -0.49
CA SER A 31 0.14 -1.05 0.62
C SER A 31 0.78 -2.37 0.21
N ALA A 32 0.49 -2.86 -0.99
CA ALA A 32 1.12 -4.06 -1.54
C ALA A 32 2.64 -3.91 -1.64
N ARG A 33 3.10 -2.75 -2.11
CA ARG A 33 4.53 -2.43 -2.18
C ARG A 33 5.18 -2.48 -0.81
N LEU A 34 4.57 -1.84 0.16
CA LEU A 34 5.11 -1.81 1.53
C LEU A 34 5.18 -3.21 2.12
N GLU A 35 4.14 -4.00 1.94
CA GLU A 35 4.09 -5.37 2.45
C GLU A 35 5.14 -6.26 1.77
N ALA A 36 5.32 -6.13 0.45
CA ALA A 36 6.31 -6.89 -0.30
C ALA A 36 7.74 -6.54 0.14
N ILE A 37 8.02 -5.26 0.35
CA ILE A 37 9.35 -4.83 0.84
C ILE A 37 9.57 -5.33 2.27
N ALA A 38 8.55 -5.28 3.11
CA ALA A 38 8.63 -5.85 4.46
C ALA A 38 8.92 -7.35 4.41
N PHE A 39 8.28 -8.08 3.51
CA PHE A 39 8.54 -9.51 3.30
C PHE A 39 10.02 -9.76 2.95
N LEU A 40 10.61 -8.98 2.04
CA LEU A 40 12.01 -9.12 1.68
C LEU A 40 12.94 -8.86 2.88
N ASN A 41 12.49 -8.05 3.82
CA ASN A 41 13.24 -7.75 5.06
C ASN A 41 12.82 -8.64 6.24
N LYS A 42 12.09 -9.71 5.97
CA LYS A 42 11.61 -10.67 6.97
C LYS A 42 10.75 -10.03 8.05
N CYS A 43 9.98 -9.01 7.68
CA CYS A 43 9.03 -8.32 8.53
C CYS A 43 7.60 -8.66 8.10
N LYS A 44 6.69 -8.76 9.07
CA LYS A 44 5.26 -8.96 8.81
C LYS A 44 4.52 -7.67 9.12
N ILE A 45 3.55 -7.33 8.29
CA ILE A 45 2.66 -6.21 8.52
C ILE A 45 1.24 -6.77 8.63
N LEU A 46 0.54 -6.42 9.70
CA LEU A 46 -0.82 -6.89 9.95
C LEU A 46 -1.76 -5.69 10.05
N ASN A 47 -3.02 -5.92 9.69
CA ASN A 47 -4.06 -4.91 9.75
C ASN A 47 -5.00 -5.24 10.90
N LEU A 48 -5.03 -4.39 11.92
CA LEU A 48 -5.89 -4.57 13.09
C LEU A 48 -7.25 -3.87 12.94
N SER A 49 -7.52 -3.27 11.78
CA SER A 49 -8.78 -2.58 11.53
C SER A 49 -9.95 -3.57 11.43
N ASN A 50 -11.06 -3.23 12.09
CA ASN A 50 -12.32 -3.96 11.97
C ASN A 50 -13.15 -3.50 10.79
N ILE A 51 -12.69 -2.50 10.03
CA ILE A 51 -13.43 -1.92 8.92
C ILE A 51 -13.27 -2.81 7.69
N SER A 52 -14.38 -3.32 7.16
CA SER A 52 -14.38 -4.20 5.99
C SER A 52 -13.92 -3.47 4.72
N GLU A 53 -14.13 -2.17 4.65
CA GLU A 53 -13.78 -1.33 3.50
C GLU A 53 -12.32 -0.86 3.51
N SER A 54 -11.51 -1.33 4.44
CA SER A 54 -10.08 -1.02 4.43
C SER A 54 -9.45 -1.47 3.12
N LYS A 55 -8.74 -0.56 2.46
CA LYS A 55 -8.09 -0.79 1.15
C LYS A 55 -6.65 -1.28 1.28
N LEU A 56 -6.25 -1.67 2.48
CA LEU A 56 -4.90 -2.20 2.70
C LEU A 56 -4.85 -3.68 2.35
N THR A 57 -3.75 -4.12 1.76
CA THR A 57 -3.55 -5.54 1.41
C THR A 57 -3.15 -6.37 2.62
N PHE A 58 -2.74 -5.75 3.72
CA PHE A 58 -2.22 -6.43 4.89
C PHE A 58 -3.23 -7.41 5.47
N PRO A 59 -2.79 -8.62 5.88
CA PRO A 59 -3.70 -9.58 6.49
C PRO A 59 -4.39 -9.00 7.73
N LYS A 60 -5.70 -9.17 7.79
CA LYS A 60 -6.49 -8.72 8.95
C LYS A 60 -6.37 -9.73 10.08
N VAL A 61 -6.16 -9.22 11.27
CA VAL A 61 -6.14 -10.03 12.48
C VAL A 61 -6.77 -9.23 13.62
N ASN A 62 -7.52 -9.93 14.46
CA ASN A 62 -8.06 -9.32 15.68
C ASN A 62 -6.91 -9.11 16.67
N VAL A 63 -6.90 -7.96 17.35
CA VAL A 63 -5.87 -7.65 18.34
C VAL A 63 -5.73 -8.74 19.40
N ASN A 64 -6.83 -9.40 19.76
CA ASN A 64 -6.83 -10.50 20.74
C ASN A 64 -6.16 -11.78 20.20
N ASP A 65 -5.97 -11.89 18.89
CA ASP A 65 -5.41 -13.08 18.24
C ASP A 65 -3.95 -12.88 17.81
N LEU A 66 -3.31 -11.77 18.20
CA LEU A 66 -1.92 -11.47 17.82
C LEU A 66 -0.93 -12.55 18.27
N ASP A 67 -1.21 -13.20 19.39
CA ASP A 67 -0.37 -14.27 19.93
C ASP A 67 -0.71 -15.66 19.36
N ASN A 68 -1.71 -15.74 18.49
CA ASN A 68 -2.16 -17.01 17.93
C ASN A 68 -1.74 -17.12 16.47
N GLU A 69 -0.65 -17.83 16.23
CA GLU A 69 -0.11 -18.04 14.88
C GLU A 69 -1.10 -18.72 13.93
N PHE A 70 -2.00 -19.55 14.46
CA PHE A 70 -2.97 -20.27 13.63
C PHE A 70 -4.05 -19.37 13.06
N LYS A 71 -4.26 -18.18 13.63
CA LYS A 71 -5.23 -17.20 13.15
C LYS A 71 -4.62 -16.10 12.30
N ILE A 72 -3.31 -16.12 12.12
CA ILE A 72 -2.60 -15.17 11.26
C ILE A 72 -2.31 -15.86 9.94
N HIS A 73 -2.92 -15.35 8.86
CA HIS A 73 -2.78 -15.89 7.52
C HIS A 73 -1.99 -14.90 6.66
N PRO A 74 -0.64 -14.98 6.65
CA PRO A 74 0.16 -14.06 5.87
C PRO A 74 -0.06 -14.26 4.38
N ASN A 75 0.06 -13.19 3.62
CA ASN A 75 0.04 -13.26 2.17
C ASN A 75 1.29 -13.96 1.65
N LYS A 76 1.16 -14.64 0.53
CA LYS A 76 2.28 -15.23 -0.19
C LYS A 76 2.76 -14.22 -1.23
N PHE A 77 4.07 -14.25 -1.51
CA PHE A 77 4.69 -13.30 -2.42
C PHE A 77 5.40 -14.00 -3.55
N LYS A 78 5.34 -13.38 -4.73
CA LYS A 78 6.08 -13.80 -5.91
C LYS A 78 7.31 -12.90 -6.04
N GLU A 79 8.47 -13.39 -5.62
CA GLU A 79 9.71 -12.60 -5.62
C GLU A 79 10.07 -12.07 -7.00
N GLU A 80 9.78 -12.84 -8.05
CA GLU A 80 10.01 -12.40 -9.44
C GLU A 80 9.27 -11.11 -9.75
N LYS A 81 8.01 -11.00 -9.32
CA LYS A 81 7.20 -9.81 -9.53
C LYS A 81 7.69 -8.63 -8.69
N ILE A 82 8.12 -8.90 -7.46
CA ILE A 82 8.72 -7.87 -6.60
C ILE A 82 9.96 -7.29 -7.28
N ASN A 83 10.84 -8.14 -7.76
CA ASN A 83 12.08 -7.73 -8.42
C ASN A 83 11.81 -6.94 -9.69
N LEU A 84 10.82 -7.36 -10.49
CA LEU A 84 10.42 -6.63 -11.69
C LEU A 84 9.90 -5.22 -11.35
N ALA A 85 9.08 -5.12 -10.30
CA ALA A 85 8.55 -3.83 -9.87
C ALA A 85 9.67 -2.90 -9.40
N LEU A 86 10.60 -3.41 -8.61
CA LEU A 86 11.75 -2.63 -8.12
C LEU A 86 12.64 -2.15 -9.26
N GLN A 87 12.92 -3.03 -10.23
CA GLN A 87 13.71 -2.67 -11.40
C GLN A 87 13.02 -1.59 -12.22
N LYS A 88 11.71 -1.70 -12.40
CA LYS A 88 10.94 -0.72 -13.16
C LYS A 88 10.88 0.63 -12.45
N GLU A 89 10.71 0.64 -11.14
CA GLU A 89 10.78 1.89 -10.35
C GLU A 89 12.13 2.57 -10.53
N LYS A 90 13.20 1.81 -10.44
CA LYS A 90 14.57 2.34 -10.59
C LYS A 90 14.82 2.87 -11.99
N LYS A 91 14.38 2.14 -13.02
CA LYS A 91 14.56 2.52 -14.42
C LYS A 91 13.79 3.79 -14.77
N THR A 92 12.58 3.95 -14.25
CA THR A 92 11.73 5.11 -14.53
C THR A 92 12.03 6.31 -13.64
N GLY A 93 12.85 6.14 -12.60
CA GLY A 93 13.17 7.22 -11.68
C GLY A 93 12.05 7.58 -10.72
N TYR A 94 11.08 6.71 -10.53
CA TYR A 94 9.94 6.96 -9.64
C TYR A 94 10.25 6.70 -8.17
N PHE A 95 11.39 6.13 -7.89
CA PHE A 95 11.86 6.04 -6.51
C PHE A 95 12.58 7.34 -6.13
N ILE A 96 12.03 8.05 -5.16
CA ILE A 96 12.58 9.33 -4.69
C ILE A 96 13.10 9.13 -3.26
N PRO A 97 14.44 9.15 -3.07
CA PRO A 97 15.04 8.81 -1.78
C PRO A 97 14.61 9.69 -0.61
N ASP A 98 14.38 10.99 -0.86
CA ASP A 98 13.94 11.91 0.20
C ASP A 98 12.43 11.85 0.48
N GLY A 99 11.68 11.08 -0.32
CA GLY A 99 10.24 10.91 -0.17
C GLY A 99 9.40 12.12 -0.56
N LYS A 100 10.01 13.16 -1.08
CA LYS A 100 9.31 14.41 -1.41
C LYS A 100 8.73 14.38 -2.82
N TYR A 101 7.81 13.47 -3.06
CA TYR A 101 7.21 13.24 -4.37
C TYR A 101 6.52 14.48 -4.94
N TRP A 102 5.94 15.33 -4.09
CA TRP A 102 5.24 16.54 -4.51
C TRP A 102 6.13 17.54 -5.23
N LYS A 103 7.44 17.50 -5.03
CA LYS A 103 8.40 18.37 -5.71
C LYS A 103 8.72 17.93 -7.14
N GLN A 104 8.34 16.70 -7.49
CA GLN A 104 8.72 16.09 -8.76
C GLN A 104 7.52 15.49 -9.51
N MET A 105 6.32 15.96 -9.19
CA MET A 105 5.08 15.40 -9.76
C MET A 105 5.01 15.52 -11.28
N ASP A 106 5.62 16.56 -11.85
CA ASP A 106 5.64 16.77 -13.30
C ASP A 106 6.43 15.71 -14.06
N LYS A 107 7.28 14.98 -13.36
CA LYS A 107 8.09 13.90 -13.94
C LYS A 107 7.38 12.55 -14.01
N PHE A 108 6.20 12.44 -13.40
CA PHE A 108 5.48 11.18 -13.32
C PHE A 108 4.58 10.96 -14.52
N ASP A 109 4.78 9.83 -15.22
CA ASP A 109 3.90 9.35 -16.27
C ASP A 109 2.84 8.43 -15.64
N GLN A 110 1.56 8.78 -15.76
CA GLN A 110 0.46 8.04 -15.19
C GLN A 110 0.37 6.61 -15.72
N LYS A 111 0.70 6.40 -16.98
CA LYS A 111 0.67 5.06 -17.60
C LYS A 111 1.73 4.15 -16.96
N GLU A 112 2.92 4.67 -16.76
CA GLU A 112 4.02 3.93 -16.15
C GLU A 112 3.75 3.64 -14.67
N ILE A 113 3.20 4.61 -13.94
CA ILE A 113 2.78 4.41 -12.55
C ILE A 113 1.76 3.29 -12.45
N LYS A 114 0.78 3.27 -13.35
CA LYS A 114 -0.25 2.22 -13.36
C LYS A 114 0.36 0.83 -13.60
N VAL A 115 1.32 0.71 -14.51
CA VAL A 115 2.00 -0.56 -14.76
C VAL A 115 2.76 -1.01 -13.53
N ILE A 116 3.46 -0.11 -12.87
CA ILE A 116 4.20 -0.43 -11.63
C ILE A 116 3.24 -0.85 -10.53
N ASP A 117 2.12 -0.15 -10.37
CA ASP A 117 1.09 -0.49 -9.39
C ASP A 117 0.52 -1.89 -9.64
N GLU A 118 0.27 -2.26 -10.89
CA GLU A 118 -0.21 -3.58 -11.25
C GLU A 118 0.83 -4.67 -10.95
N LEU A 119 2.11 -4.38 -11.14
CA LEU A 119 3.19 -5.30 -10.75
C LEU A 119 3.19 -5.55 -9.25
N TRP A 120 3.07 -4.49 -8.45
CA TRP A 120 3.02 -4.64 -6.99
C TRP A 120 1.81 -5.45 -6.55
N LEU A 121 0.64 -5.19 -7.11
CA LEU A 121 -0.57 -5.96 -6.80
C LEU A 121 -0.43 -7.42 -7.21
N SER A 122 0.20 -7.69 -8.35
CA SER A 122 0.41 -9.06 -8.82
C SER A 122 1.47 -9.82 -8.03
N SER A 123 2.33 -9.12 -7.30
CA SER A 123 3.37 -9.74 -6.47
C SER A 123 2.81 -10.42 -5.22
N ILE A 124 1.60 -10.05 -4.82
CA ILE A 124 0.94 -10.62 -3.64
C ILE A 124 -0.09 -11.65 -4.06
N GLN A 125 -0.01 -12.83 -3.48
CA GLN A 125 -1.02 -13.87 -3.60
C GLN A 125 -1.70 -14.02 -2.25
N LYS A 126 -2.97 -13.61 -2.19
CA LYS A 126 -3.74 -13.78 -0.96
C LYS A 126 -4.04 -15.26 -0.74
N GLU A 127 -3.82 -15.73 0.46
CA GLU A 127 -4.22 -17.06 0.85
C GLU A 127 -5.73 -17.08 1.06
N ILE A 128 -6.41 -17.99 0.36
CA ILE A 128 -7.85 -18.16 0.43
C ILE A 128 -8.17 -19.18 1.54
#